data_c12e3209fb13365162983a032f9dd226
#
_entry.id   c12e3209fb13365162983a032f9dd226
#
_cell.length_a   1.000
_cell.length_b   1.000
_cell.length_c   1.000
_cell.angle_alpha   90.00
_cell.angle_beta   90.00
_cell.angle_gamma   90.00
#
_symmetry.space_group_name_H-M   'P 1'
#
loop_
_entity.id
_entity.type
_entity.pdbx_description
1 polymer ?
#
loop_
_entity_poly.entity_id
_entity_poly.type
_entity_poly.pdbx_seq_one_letter_code
_entity_poly.pdbx_strand_id
1 'polypeptide(L)'
;MASLNAHGSFYRIQDNMTRVQMDLGNNMQRLSSGLKNISAGSRPGDVAVVKSMEAGIATLEYGKMNADAGVAALEMAVADLSRLSDIITRLYEMNQIGANVFTTADDKAMLKLEHADLTNEYNLVGNNILYRGQDLATASLDIEVGSTVFGSVTTDLGFGTVGTGPSATDTQISTGAGLTALKADKLTVDTLRLEAASQYNMAAWHALHASNHLSATKMEAGNYRDVDFAGETSELAKNQIIAQAGTAMLAQANAQGQGVLALLQT
;
A
#
# COMPACT_ATOMS: atom_id res chain seq x y z
N MET A 1 -45.12 57.38 0.40
CA MET A 1 -44.92 55.93 0.60
C MET A 1 -44.09 55.22 -0.52
N ALA A 2 -44.06 55.79 -1.73
CA ALA A 2 -43.26 55.22 -2.82
C ALA A 2 -41.73 55.28 -2.64
N SER A 3 -41.18 56.29 -1.90
CA SER A 3 -39.76 56.47 -1.70
C SER A 3 -39.13 55.43 -0.72
N LEU A 4 -39.88 54.95 0.27
CA LEU A 4 -39.39 53.94 1.23
C LEU A 4 -39.24 52.56 0.57
N ASN A 5 -40.11 52.20 -0.39
CA ASN A 5 -39.99 50.93 -1.11
C ASN A 5 -38.82 50.93 -2.13
N ALA A 6 -38.48 52.08 -2.72
CA ALA A 6 -37.35 52.20 -3.63
C ALA A 6 -36.00 51.98 -2.93
N HIS A 7 -35.84 52.50 -1.68
CA HIS A 7 -34.65 52.26 -0.88
C HIS A 7 -34.52 50.81 -0.43
N GLY A 8 -35.62 50.15 -0.06
CA GLY A 8 -35.61 48.72 0.33
C GLY A 8 -35.23 47.78 -0.81
N SER A 9 -35.64 48.05 -2.05
CA SER A 9 -35.27 47.26 -3.21
C SER A 9 -33.79 47.46 -3.57
N PHE A 10 -33.26 48.67 -3.44
CA PHE A 10 -31.84 48.96 -3.69
C PHE A 10 -30.91 48.20 -2.72
N TYR A 11 -31.18 48.25 -1.41
CA TYR A 11 -30.41 47.52 -0.43
C TYR A 11 -30.46 45.99 -0.66
N ARG A 12 -31.61 45.45 -1.01
CA ARG A 12 -31.72 44.01 -1.36
C ARG A 12 -30.88 43.61 -2.59
N ILE A 13 -30.82 44.45 -3.61
CA ILE A 13 -29.98 44.21 -4.78
C ILE A 13 -28.50 44.26 -4.39
N GLN A 14 -28.12 45.25 -3.56
CA GLN A 14 -26.74 45.39 -3.08
C GLN A 14 -26.31 44.19 -2.23
N ASP A 15 -27.14 43.74 -1.29
CA ASP A 15 -26.86 42.53 -0.50
C ASP A 15 -26.71 41.28 -1.37
N ASN A 16 -27.61 41.10 -2.34
CA ASN A 16 -27.52 40.00 -3.28
C ASN A 16 -26.24 40.06 -4.12
N MET A 17 -25.84 41.23 -4.59
CA MET A 17 -24.60 41.46 -5.31
C MET A 17 -23.37 41.09 -4.49
N THR A 18 -23.34 41.48 -3.21
CA THR A 18 -22.25 41.13 -2.30
C THR A 18 -22.15 39.61 -2.13
N ARG A 19 -23.29 38.91 -1.96
CA ARG A 19 -23.31 37.45 -1.90
C ARG A 19 -22.80 36.80 -3.19
N VAL A 20 -23.28 37.24 -4.33
CA VAL A 20 -22.86 36.73 -5.64
C VAL A 20 -21.37 36.93 -5.86
N GLN A 21 -20.81 38.07 -5.43
CA GLN A 21 -19.35 38.30 -5.53
C GLN A 21 -18.55 37.36 -4.61
N MET A 22 -19.03 37.09 -3.38
CA MET A 22 -18.43 36.12 -2.48
C MET A 22 -18.50 34.69 -3.10
N ASP A 23 -19.64 34.29 -3.64
CA ASP A 23 -19.83 32.99 -4.28
C ASP A 23 -18.93 32.84 -5.50
N LEU A 24 -18.79 33.90 -6.31
CA LEU A 24 -17.88 33.93 -7.46
C LEU A 24 -16.42 33.71 -7.02
N GLY A 25 -15.99 34.38 -5.95
CA GLY A 25 -14.66 34.21 -5.36
C GLY A 25 -14.44 32.78 -4.87
N ASN A 26 -15.41 32.21 -4.17
CA ASN A 26 -15.34 30.83 -3.68
C ASN A 26 -15.30 29.82 -4.82
N ASN A 27 -16.12 29.99 -5.88
CA ASN A 27 -16.14 29.11 -7.05
C ASN A 27 -14.79 29.16 -7.78
N MET A 28 -14.20 30.35 -7.95
CA MET A 28 -12.87 30.49 -8.54
C MET A 28 -11.79 29.81 -7.71
N GLN A 29 -11.84 29.92 -6.39
CA GLN A 29 -10.90 29.25 -5.50
C GLN A 29 -11.04 27.72 -5.55
N ARG A 30 -12.27 27.19 -5.58
CA ARG A 30 -12.54 25.75 -5.71
C ARG A 30 -12.06 25.22 -7.06
N LEU A 31 -12.34 25.91 -8.15
CA LEU A 31 -11.88 25.53 -9.47
C LEU A 31 -10.35 25.59 -9.60
N SER A 32 -9.71 26.60 -8.98
CA SER A 32 -8.25 26.74 -8.99
C SER A 32 -7.54 25.70 -8.14
N SER A 33 -8.10 25.34 -6.97
CA SER A 33 -7.52 24.36 -6.05
C SER A 33 -7.90 22.93 -6.37
N GLY A 34 -9.01 22.70 -7.10
CA GLY A 34 -9.62 21.39 -7.29
C GLY A 34 -10.29 20.82 -6.05
N LEU A 35 -10.37 21.60 -4.95
CA LEU A 35 -10.88 21.16 -3.67
C LEU A 35 -12.28 21.72 -3.41
N LYS A 36 -13.18 20.84 -2.93
CA LYS A 36 -14.55 21.20 -2.54
C LYS A 36 -14.58 22.06 -1.27
N ASN A 37 -13.71 21.79 -0.31
CA ASN A 37 -13.57 22.48 0.95
C ASN A 37 -12.20 23.17 1.04
N ILE A 38 -12.17 24.49 0.84
CA ILE A 38 -10.92 25.27 0.76
C ILE A 38 -10.45 25.70 2.15
N SER A 39 -11.37 25.91 3.09
CA SER A 39 -11.04 26.33 4.45
C SER A 39 -11.69 25.40 5.48
N ALA A 40 -11.03 25.25 6.63
CA ALA A 40 -11.55 24.48 7.76
C ALA A 40 -12.90 24.98 8.28
N GLY A 41 -13.27 26.23 7.99
CA GLY A 41 -14.57 26.82 8.33
C GLY A 41 -15.71 26.43 7.38
N SER A 42 -15.39 25.92 6.16
CA SER A 42 -16.41 25.48 5.22
C SER A 42 -16.64 23.98 5.34
N ARG A 43 -17.57 23.55 6.15
CA ARG A 43 -17.87 22.13 6.46
C ARG A 43 -16.76 21.43 7.27
N PRO A 44 -16.55 21.81 8.53
CA PRO A 44 -15.48 21.27 9.37
C PRO A 44 -15.58 19.74 9.55
N GLY A 45 -16.78 19.15 9.48
CA GLY A 45 -17.00 17.71 9.52
C GLY A 45 -16.38 16.99 8.34
N ASP A 46 -16.62 17.48 7.10
CA ASP A 46 -16.06 16.87 5.89
C ASP A 46 -14.52 16.97 5.88
N VAL A 47 -13.97 18.11 6.31
CA VAL A 47 -12.52 18.31 6.43
C VAL A 47 -11.90 17.34 7.44
N ALA A 48 -12.55 17.13 8.59
CA ALA A 48 -12.08 16.19 9.60
C ALA A 48 -12.09 14.74 9.08
N VAL A 49 -13.13 14.33 8.35
CA VAL A 49 -13.23 13.00 7.72
C VAL A 49 -12.11 12.83 6.69
N VAL A 50 -11.90 13.80 5.80
CA VAL A 50 -10.81 13.74 4.80
C VAL A 50 -9.45 13.64 5.48
N LYS A 51 -9.18 14.38 6.54
CA LYS A 51 -7.91 14.31 7.29
C LYS A 51 -7.70 12.95 7.95
N SER A 52 -8.76 12.35 8.49
CA SER A 52 -8.71 10.97 9.02
C SER A 52 -8.42 9.96 7.92
N MET A 53 -9.06 10.10 6.75
CA MET A 53 -8.82 9.23 5.60
C MET A 53 -7.39 9.40 5.04
N GLU A 54 -6.86 10.62 4.94
CA GLU A 54 -5.49 10.89 4.51
C GLU A 54 -4.47 10.20 5.44
N ALA A 55 -4.70 10.25 6.75
CA ALA A 55 -3.86 9.51 7.71
C ALA A 55 -3.95 7.99 7.51
N GLY A 56 -5.16 7.47 7.28
CA GLY A 56 -5.38 6.06 6.96
C GLY A 56 -4.73 5.64 5.64
N ILE A 57 -4.79 6.47 4.61
CA ILE A 57 -4.13 6.25 3.31
C ILE A 57 -2.61 6.13 3.51
N ALA A 58 -1.99 7.06 4.25
CA ALA A 58 -0.56 7.01 4.52
C ALA A 58 -0.16 5.70 5.24
N THR A 59 -0.94 5.27 6.24
CA THR A 59 -0.69 4.01 6.94
C THR A 59 -0.82 2.80 6.03
N LEU A 60 -1.85 2.77 5.16
CA LEU A 60 -2.03 1.68 4.19
C LEU A 60 -0.94 1.66 3.12
N GLU A 61 -0.40 2.80 2.72
CA GLU A 61 0.74 2.88 1.79
C GLU A 61 1.99 2.25 2.41
N TYR A 62 2.32 2.58 3.65
CA TYR A 62 3.42 1.94 4.38
C TYR A 62 3.16 0.44 4.62
N GLY A 63 1.93 0.07 4.99
CA GLY A 63 1.54 -1.32 5.15
C GLY A 63 1.71 -2.13 3.87
N LYS A 64 1.32 -1.57 2.73
CA LYS A 64 1.57 -2.19 1.42
C LYS A 64 3.06 -2.35 1.13
N MET A 65 3.86 -1.32 1.38
CA MET A 65 5.33 -1.41 1.21
C MET A 65 5.95 -2.49 2.10
N ASN A 66 5.49 -2.63 3.34
CA ASN A 66 5.94 -3.68 4.25
C ASN A 66 5.55 -5.07 3.74
N ALA A 67 4.32 -5.24 3.26
CA ALA A 67 3.85 -6.50 2.69
C ALA A 67 4.65 -6.88 1.43
N ASP A 68 4.90 -5.94 0.52
CA ASP A 68 5.72 -6.16 -0.68
C ASP A 68 7.16 -6.56 -0.30
N ALA A 69 7.74 -5.96 0.75
CA ALA A 69 9.05 -6.34 1.26
C ALA A 69 9.04 -7.76 1.87
N GLY A 70 7.97 -8.15 2.55
CA GLY A 70 7.77 -9.50 3.08
C GLY A 70 7.66 -10.54 1.96
N VAL A 71 6.91 -10.24 0.91
CA VAL A 71 6.82 -11.10 -0.28
C VAL A 71 8.20 -11.33 -0.88
N ALA A 72 9.00 -10.27 -1.07
CA ALA A 72 10.36 -10.39 -1.60
C ALA A 72 11.30 -11.19 -0.69
N ALA A 73 11.17 -11.03 0.63
CA ALA A 73 11.94 -11.81 1.59
C ALA A 73 11.63 -13.31 1.53
N LEU A 74 10.34 -13.66 1.47
CA LEU A 74 9.89 -15.05 1.38
C LEU A 74 10.21 -15.69 0.03
N GLU A 75 10.16 -14.94 -1.07
CA GLU A 75 10.59 -15.42 -2.38
C GLU A 75 12.06 -15.85 -2.35
N MET A 76 12.93 -15.06 -1.75
CA MET A 76 14.33 -15.39 -1.56
C MET A 76 14.50 -16.64 -0.68
N ALA A 77 13.78 -16.70 0.46
CA ALA A 77 13.83 -17.85 1.36
C ALA A 77 13.39 -19.15 0.68
N VAL A 78 12.33 -19.13 -0.12
CA VAL A 78 11.86 -20.30 -0.90
C VAL A 78 12.91 -20.73 -1.93
N ALA A 79 13.60 -19.78 -2.56
CA ALA A 79 14.68 -20.10 -3.51
C ALA A 79 15.88 -20.75 -2.81
N ASP A 80 16.31 -20.23 -1.66
CA ASP A 80 17.40 -20.80 -0.87
C ASP A 80 17.05 -22.20 -0.33
N LEU A 81 15.84 -22.39 0.20
CA LEU A 81 15.36 -23.70 0.65
C LEU A 81 15.24 -24.70 -0.50
N SER A 82 14.90 -24.27 -1.71
CA SER A 82 14.92 -25.11 -2.91
C SER A 82 16.34 -25.59 -3.22
N ARG A 83 17.32 -24.68 -3.16
CA ARG A 83 18.74 -25.01 -3.34
C ARG A 83 19.23 -26.01 -2.28
N LEU A 84 18.83 -25.84 -1.02
CA LEU A 84 19.16 -26.80 0.04
C LEU A 84 18.57 -28.19 -0.22
N SER A 85 17.32 -28.27 -0.69
CA SER A 85 16.68 -29.53 -1.09
C SER A 85 17.42 -30.22 -2.25
N ASP A 86 17.92 -29.45 -3.22
CA ASP A 86 18.70 -29.96 -4.34
C ASP A 86 20.07 -30.53 -3.87
N ILE A 87 20.74 -29.81 -2.96
CA ILE A 87 22.00 -30.27 -2.35
C ILE A 87 21.80 -31.60 -1.62
N ILE A 88 20.76 -31.69 -0.76
CA ILE A 88 20.47 -32.94 -0.04
C ILE A 88 20.13 -34.07 -1.01
N THR A 89 19.44 -33.82 -2.09
CA THR A 89 19.13 -34.81 -3.11
C THR A 89 20.41 -35.33 -3.75
N ARG A 90 21.35 -34.45 -4.06
CA ARG A 90 22.67 -34.85 -4.58
C ARG A 90 23.48 -35.66 -3.56
N LEU A 91 23.50 -35.24 -2.30
CA LEU A 91 24.13 -36.01 -1.22
C LEU A 91 23.52 -37.40 -1.07
N TYR A 92 22.20 -37.53 -1.22
CA TYR A 92 21.50 -38.82 -1.19
C TYR A 92 21.91 -39.72 -2.36
N GLU A 93 22.01 -39.19 -3.57
CA GLU A 93 22.50 -39.92 -4.75
C GLU A 93 23.93 -40.44 -4.55
N MET A 94 24.80 -39.58 -4.03
CA MET A 94 26.20 -39.94 -3.76
C MET A 94 26.32 -41.05 -2.73
N ASN A 95 25.52 -41.02 -1.68
CA ASN A 95 25.45 -42.10 -0.71
C ASN A 95 24.97 -43.42 -1.32
N GLN A 96 24.02 -43.38 -2.27
CA GLN A 96 23.59 -44.58 -2.99
C GLN A 96 24.71 -45.14 -3.88
N ILE A 97 25.45 -44.29 -4.59
CA ILE A 97 26.59 -44.69 -5.42
C ILE A 97 27.70 -45.30 -4.53
N GLY A 98 28.01 -44.64 -3.41
CA GLY A 98 29.02 -45.10 -2.45
C GLY A 98 28.68 -46.43 -1.76
N ALA A 99 27.40 -46.74 -1.58
CA ALA A 99 26.92 -48.01 -1.03
C ALA A 99 26.94 -49.17 -2.05
N ASN A 100 27.16 -48.89 -3.35
CA ASN A 100 27.18 -49.91 -4.36
C ASN A 100 28.47 -50.79 -4.22
N VAL A 101 28.31 -52.12 -4.33
CA VAL A 101 29.40 -53.10 -4.21
C VAL A 101 30.45 -52.91 -5.28
N PHE A 102 30.09 -52.39 -6.46
CA PHE A 102 31.00 -52.18 -7.57
C PHE A 102 31.79 -50.87 -7.53
N THR A 103 31.51 -49.99 -6.56
CA THR A 103 32.24 -48.73 -6.38
C THR A 103 33.59 -49.00 -5.73
N THR A 104 34.67 -48.62 -6.40
CA THR A 104 36.05 -48.84 -5.94
C THR A 104 36.41 -47.93 -4.76
N ALA A 105 37.52 -48.20 -4.08
CA ALA A 105 37.99 -47.35 -2.98
C ALA A 105 38.37 -45.94 -3.46
N ASP A 106 38.91 -45.83 -4.68
CA ASP A 106 39.28 -44.53 -5.28
C ASP A 106 38.04 -43.74 -5.66
N ASP A 107 37.00 -44.38 -6.21
CA ASP A 107 35.72 -43.73 -6.49
C ASP A 107 35.07 -43.19 -5.21
N LYS A 108 35.09 -43.99 -4.14
CA LYS A 108 34.59 -43.56 -2.82
C LYS A 108 35.39 -42.40 -2.25
N ALA A 109 36.69 -42.31 -2.47
CA ALA A 109 37.50 -41.18 -2.05
C ALA A 109 37.10 -39.88 -2.79
N MET A 110 36.83 -39.97 -4.10
CA MET A 110 36.35 -38.84 -4.88
C MET A 110 34.94 -38.37 -4.44
N LEU A 111 34.01 -39.30 -4.22
CA LEU A 111 32.69 -39.02 -3.72
C LEU A 111 32.72 -38.30 -2.33
N LYS A 112 33.68 -38.68 -1.48
CA LYS A 112 33.85 -38.03 -0.16
C LYS A 112 34.27 -36.55 -0.27
N LEU A 113 35.14 -36.22 -1.23
CA LEU A 113 35.52 -34.83 -1.46
C LEU A 113 34.31 -34.00 -1.92
N GLU A 114 33.56 -34.46 -2.90
CA GLU A 114 32.36 -33.81 -3.38
C GLU A 114 31.31 -33.67 -2.25
N HIS A 115 31.14 -34.71 -1.42
CA HIS A 115 30.22 -34.68 -0.30
C HIS A 115 30.60 -33.61 0.74
N ALA A 116 31.92 -33.50 1.06
CA ALA A 116 32.40 -32.48 1.98
C ALA A 116 32.12 -31.04 1.48
N ASP A 117 32.37 -30.82 0.18
CA ASP A 117 32.13 -29.53 -0.46
C ASP A 117 30.62 -29.17 -0.48
N LEU A 118 29.76 -30.12 -0.81
CA LEU A 118 28.31 -29.93 -0.78
C LEU A 118 27.77 -29.73 0.63
N THR A 119 28.36 -30.39 1.63
CA THR A 119 28.00 -30.17 3.04
C THR A 119 28.37 -28.75 3.51
N ASN A 120 29.55 -28.27 3.10
CA ASN A 120 29.96 -26.88 3.37
C ASN A 120 29.04 -25.89 2.69
N GLU A 121 28.65 -26.13 1.42
CA GLU A 121 27.69 -25.27 0.71
C GLU A 121 26.32 -25.29 1.37
N TYR A 122 25.84 -26.47 1.81
CA TYR A 122 24.59 -26.57 2.55
C TYR A 122 24.60 -25.70 3.81
N ASN A 123 25.68 -25.80 4.61
CA ASN A 123 25.83 -24.99 5.83
C ASN A 123 25.94 -23.49 5.51
N LEU A 124 26.64 -23.14 4.41
CA LEU A 124 26.76 -21.75 4.00
C LEU A 124 25.40 -21.15 3.64
N VAL A 125 24.61 -21.84 2.81
CA VAL A 125 23.28 -21.39 2.42
C VAL A 125 22.33 -21.39 3.61
N GLY A 126 22.28 -22.49 4.39
CA GLY A 126 21.36 -22.63 5.52
C GLY A 126 21.56 -21.60 6.64
N ASN A 127 22.81 -21.17 6.86
CA ASN A 127 23.12 -20.14 7.87
C ASN A 127 23.00 -18.70 7.32
N ASN A 128 22.72 -18.51 6.03
CA ASN A 128 22.68 -17.20 5.40
C ASN A 128 21.33 -16.91 4.69
N ILE A 129 20.24 -17.50 5.14
CA ILE A 129 18.89 -17.14 4.68
C ILE A 129 18.50 -15.80 5.33
N LEU A 130 19.18 -14.73 4.90
CA LEU A 130 19.10 -13.41 5.50
C LEU A 130 18.43 -12.42 4.53
N TYR A 131 17.46 -11.67 5.03
CA TYR A 131 16.91 -10.53 4.30
C TYR A 131 17.22 -9.24 5.06
N ARG A 132 17.97 -8.33 4.44
CA ARG A 132 18.43 -7.08 5.06
C ARG A 132 19.11 -7.27 6.42
N GLY A 133 19.81 -8.39 6.60
CA GLY A 133 20.50 -8.72 7.84
C GLY A 133 19.62 -9.36 8.92
N GLN A 134 18.35 -9.62 8.64
CA GLN A 134 17.46 -10.38 9.49
C GLN A 134 17.43 -11.84 9.03
N ASP A 135 17.57 -12.76 9.98
CA ASP A 135 17.50 -14.19 9.74
C ASP A 135 16.03 -14.61 9.59
N LEU A 136 15.66 -15.08 8.41
CA LEU A 136 14.28 -15.49 8.10
C LEU A 136 13.96 -16.88 8.65
N ALA A 137 14.98 -17.68 8.98
CA ALA A 137 14.79 -19.04 9.48
C ALA A 137 14.52 -19.09 10.98
N THR A 138 15.09 -18.16 11.76
CA THR A 138 15.03 -18.20 13.24
C THR A 138 14.19 -17.09 13.83
N ALA A 139 13.98 -15.99 13.12
CA ALA A 139 13.23 -14.85 13.61
C ALA A 139 11.75 -14.96 13.24
N SER A 140 10.86 -14.85 14.22
CA SER A 140 9.46 -14.51 13.96
C SER A 140 9.41 -13.05 13.54
N LEU A 141 9.15 -12.81 12.26
CA LEU A 141 9.09 -11.48 11.66
C LEU A 141 7.63 -11.10 11.43
N ASP A 142 7.10 -10.30 12.33
CA ASP A 142 5.76 -9.74 12.17
C ASP A 142 5.78 -8.58 11.17
N ILE A 143 5.05 -8.71 10.08
CA ILE A 143 4.84 -7.62 9.12
C ILE A 143 3.52 -6.93 9.41
N GLU A 144 3.59 -5.66 9.76
CA GLU A 144 2.41 -4.82 9.93
C GLU A 144 1.93 -4.31 8.55
N VAL A 145 0.77 -4.79 8.11
CA VAL A 145 0.18 -4.51 6.77
C VAL A 145 -1.00 -3.53 6.85
N GLY A 146 -1.26 -2.90 7.98
CA GLY A 146 -2.39 -1.98 8.09
C GLY A 146 -2.43 -1.18 9.36
N SER A 147 -3.39 -0.25 9.44
CA SER A 147 -3.66 0.55 10.62
C SER A 147 -4.69 -0.15 11.52
N THR A 148 -4.58 0.03 12.83
CA THR A 148 -5.59 -0.40 13.81
C THR A 148 -6.99 0.15 13.50
N VAL A 149 -7.10 1.24 12.77
CA VAL A 149 -8.37 1.86 12.34
C VAL A 149 -9.01 1.09 11.19
N PHE A 150 -8.21 0.44 10.33
CA PHE A 150 -8.67 -0.33 9.16
C PHE A 150 -8.41 -1.84 9.29
N GLY A 151 -8.03 -2.31 10.48
CA GLY A 151 -7.61 -3.68 10.74
C GLY A 151 -6.11 -3.86 10.53
N SER A 152 -5.39 -4.07 11.61
CA SER A 152 -3.97 -4.49 11.57
C SER A 152 -3.92 -5.96 11.21
N VAL A 153 -3.19 -6.30 10.16
CA VAL A 153 -2.86 -7.67 9.81
C VAL A 153 -1.36 -7.83 9.97
N THR A 154 -0.98 -8.66 10.92
CA THR A 154 0.41 -9.08 11.11
C THR A 154 0.61 -10.42 10.42
N THR A 155 1.68 -10.58 9.68
CA THR A 155 2.08 -11.84 9.06
C THR A 155 3.41 -12.26 9.67
N ASP A 156 3.42 -13.39 10.37
CA ASP A 156 4.65 -14.01 10.85
C ASP A 156 5.37 -14.67 9.66
N LEU A 157 6.62 -14.28 9.41
CA LEU A 157 7.45 -14.80 8.35
C LEU A 157 8.39 -15.92 8.81
N GLY A 158 8.42 -16.26 10.11
CA GLY A 158 9.26 -17.34 10.62
C GLY A 158 8.78 -18.71 10.13
N PHE A 159 9.65 -19.46 9.48
CA PHE A 159 9.34 -20.82 9.01
C PHE A 159 10.19 -21.91 9.69
N GLY A 160 10.87 -21.60 10.78
CA GLY A 160 11.64 -22.55 11.57
C GLY A 160 13.10 -22.69 11.14
N THR A 161 13.90 -23.26 12.01
CA THR A 161 15.36 -23.35 11.87
C THR A 161 15.74 -24.44 10.85
N VAL A 162 16.53 -24.09 9.86
CA VAL A 162 17.21 -25.07 9.02
C VAL A 162 18.25 -25.80 9.91
N GLY A 163 18.18 -27.13 9.95
CA GLY A 163 19.10 -27.92 10.74
C GLY A 163 20.57 -27.66 10.41
N THR A 164 21.44 -27.77 11.38
CA THR A 164 22.89 -27.60 11.20
C THR A 164 23.49 -28.79 10.44
N GLY A 165 23.55 -28.65 9.13
CA GLY A 165 24.19 -29.62 8.22
C GLY A 165 23.42 -30.92 8.02
N PRO A 166 23.68 -31.63 6.91
CA PRO A 166 23.10 -32.94 6.72
C PRO A 166 23.66 -33.92 7.74
N SER A 167 22.79 -34.72 8.34
CA SER A 167 23.13 -35.69 9.38
C SER A 167 24.03 -36.82 8.91
N ALA A 168 24.21 -36.98 7.60
CA ALA A 168 25.10 -37.98 7.05
C ALA A 168 26.55 -37.51 7.07
N THR A 169 27.41 -38.29 7.69
CA THR A 169 28.86 -38.03 7.74
C THR A 169 29.60 -38.68 6.56
N ASP A 170 30.76 -38.15 6.25
CA ASP A 170 31.70 -38.65 5.23
C ASP A 170 32.01 -40.16 5.39
N THR A 171 32.02 -40.67 6.60
CA THR A 171 32.22 -42.10 6.89
C THR A 171 31.02 -42.96 6.47
N GLN A 172 29.83 -42.42 6.45
CA GLN A 172 28.57 -43.13 6.15
C GLN A 172 28.34 -43.34 4.64
N ILE A 173 29.00 -42.55 3.77
CA ILE A 173 28.96 -42.72 2.32
C ILE A 173 29.41 -44.14 1.94
N SER A 174 30.44 -44.68 2.65
CA SER A 174 30.98 -46.00 2.39
C SER A 174 30.06 -47.17 2.73
N THR A 175 29.06 -46.94 3.59
CA THR A 175 28.20 -47.99 4.15
C THR A 175 26.72 -47.85 3.81
N GLY A 176 26.32 -46.75 3.18
CA GLY A 176 24.90 -46.42 2.93
C GLY A 176 24.11 -46.12 4.19
N ALA A 177 24.73 -46.07 5.35
CA ALA A 177 24.04 -45.81 6.63
C ALA A 177 23.50 -44.40 6.73
N GLY A 178 24.00 -43.43 5.95
CA GLY A 178 23.52 -42.05 5.90
C GLY A 178 22.21 -41.85 5.14
N LEU A 179 21.71 -42.82 4.40
CA LEU A 179 20.53 -42.67 3.54
C LEU A 179 19.25 -42.32 4.33
N THR A 180 19.06 -42.95 5.50
CA THR A 180 17.88 -42.69 6.34
C THR A 180 17.95 -41.27 6.95
N ALA A 181 19.15 -40.87 7.37
CA ALA A 181 19.36 -39.52 7.94
C ALA A 181 19.13 -38.44 6.87
N LEU A 182 19.76 -38.58 5.68
CA LEU A 182 19.55 -37.64 4.57
C LEU A 182 18.07 -37.55 4.11
N LYS A 183 17.35 -38.68 4.19
CA LYS A 183 15.91 -38.70 3.93
C LYS A 183 15.12 -37.87 4.92
N ALA A 184 15.47 -37.93 6.20
CA ALA A 184 14.87 -37.12 7.26
C ALA A 184 15.21 -35.64 7.08
N ASP A 185 16.49 -35.32 6.78
CA ASP A 185 16.93 -33.96 6.52
C ASP A 185 16.21 -33.35 5.32
N LYS A 186 16.07 -34.13 4.23
CA LYS A 186 15.30 -33.70 3.05
C LYS A 186 13.85 -33.39 3.40
N LEU A 187 13.20 -34.27 4.17
CA LEU A 187 11.81 -34.04 4.58
C LEU A 187 11.69 -32.75 5.41
N THR A 188 12.65 -32.47 6.29
CA THR A 188 12.69 -31.24 7.06
C THR A 188 12.78 -30.01 6.16
N VAL A 189 13.74 -29.98 5.25
CA VAL A 189 13.92 -28.85 4.31
C VAL A 189 12.70 -28.69 3.39
N ASP A 190 12.13 -29.79 2.88
CA ASP A 190 10.92 -29.72 2.04
C ASP A 190 9.70 -29.21 2.83
N THR A 191 9.61 -29.54 4.13
CA THR A 191 8.54 -28.99 5.01
C THR A 191 8.73 -27.50 5.22
N LEU A 192 9.95 -27.05 5.55
CA LEU A 192 10.26 -25.62 5.70
C LEU A 192 9.98 -24.84 4.42
N ARG A 193 10.33 -25.42 3.26
CA ARG A 193 10.02 -24.82 1.96
C ARG A 193 8.51 -24.69 1.73
N LEU A 194 7.73 -25.69 2.12
CA LEU A 194 6.27 -25.64 2.02
C LEU A 194 5.68 -24.57 2.95
N GLU A 195 6.19 -24.46 4.18
CA GLU A 195 5.79 -23.41 5.12
C GLU A 195 6.13 -22.02 4.60
N ALA A 196 7.36 -21.80 4.11
CA ALA A 196 7.77 -20.54 3.51
C ALA A 196 6.93 -20.19 2.26
N ALA A 197 6.62 -21.17 1.41
CA ALA A 197 5.74 -20.95 0.25
C ALA A 197 4.29 -20.65 0.65
N SER A 198 3.79 -21.25 1.73
CA SER A 198 2.46 -20.93 2.27
C SER A 198 2.41 -19.51 2.80
N GLN A 199 3.43 -19.09 3.53
CA GLN A 199 3.55 -17.72 4.05
C GLN A 199 3.74 -16.69 2.93
N TYR A 200 4.49 -17.04 1.88
CA TYR A 200 4.59 -16.23 0.66
C TYR A 200 3.20 -15.94 0.07
N ASN A 201 2.39 -16.97 -0.10
CA ASN A 201 1.02 -16.80 -0.60
C ASN A 201 0.17 -15.91 0.33
N MET A 202 0.27 -16.10 1.64
CA MET A 202 -0.43 -15.26 2.62
C MET A 202 0.03 -13.80 2.53
N ALA A 203 1.34 -13.55 2.50
CA ALA A 203 1.89 -12.20 2.37
C ALA A 203 1.45 -11.53 1.05
N ALA A 204 1.44 -12.28 -0.06
CA ALA A 204 0.95 -11.79 -1.35
C ALA A 204 -0.56 -11.41 -1.31
N TRP A 205 -1.39 -12.20 -0.63
CA TRP A 205 -2.79 -11.85 -0.43
C TRP A 205 -2.97 -10.62 0.45
N HIS A 206 -2.16 -10.46 1.48
CA HIS A 206 -2.18 -9.26 2.33
C HIS A 206 -1.75 -8.02 1.56
N ALA A 207 -0.72 -8.12 0.71
CA ALA A 207 -0.30 -7.03 -0.17
C ALA A 207 -1.43 -6.62 -1.14
N LEU A 208 -2.11 -7.59 -1.74
CA LEU A 208 -3.26 -7.34 -2.62
C LEU A 208 -4.43 -6.72 -1.85
N HIS A 209 -4.75 -7.23 -0.67
CA HIS A 209 -5.80 -6.69 0.19
C HIS A 209 -5.49 -5.24 0.58
N ALA A 210 -4.27 -4.94 1.03
CA ALA A 210 -3.84 -3.57 1.34
C ALA A 210 -3.96 -2.64 0.12
N SER A 211 -3.59 -3.11 -1.07
CA SER A 211 -3.71 -2.35 -2.32
C SER A 211 -5.17 -2.03 -2.67
N ASN A 212 -6.07 -2.98 -2.48
CA ASN A 212 -7.50 -2.79 -2.75
C ASN A 212 -8.13 -1.81 -1.75
N HIS A 213 -7.81 -1.95 -0.46
CA HIS A 213 -8.25 -1.00 0.58
C HIS A 213 -7.72 0.40 0.34
N LEU A 214 -6.44 0.52 -0.01
CA LEU A 214 -5.82 1.80 -0.36
C LEU A 214 -6.55 2.48 -1.52
N SER A 215 -6.85 1.73 -2.58
CA SER A 215 -7.57 2.24 -3.73
C SER A 215 -8.99 2.70 -3.37
N ALA A 216 -9.72 1.90 -2.60
CA ALA A 216 -11.07 2.23 -2.14
C ALA A 216 -11.07 3.48 -1.26
N THR A 217 -10.15 3.56 -0.28
CA THR A 217 -10.04 4.73 0.61
C THR A 217 -9.64 6.00 -0.14
N LYS A 218 -8.74 5.89 -1.13
CA LYS A 218 -8.38 7.04 -2.01
C LYS A 218 -9.58 7.53 -2.82
N MET A 219 -10.37 6.63 -3.38
CA MET A 219 -11.58 6.99 -4.11
C MET A 219 -12.61 7.67 -3.19
N GLU A 220 -12.81 7.12 -1.99
CA GLU A 220 -13.71 7.69 -1.01
C GLU A 220 -13.24 9.08 -0.55
N ALA A 221 -11.96 9.24 -0.22
CA ALA A 221 -11.39 10.53 0.14
C ALA A 221 -11.55 11.56 -1.00
N GLY A 222 -11.40 11.14 -2.26
CA GLY A 222 -11.66 11.96 -3.44
C GLY A 222 -13.10 12.47 -3.49
N ASN A 223 -14.10 11.64 -3.19
CA ASN A 223 -15.50 12.05 -3.19
C ASN A 223 -15.82 13.17 -2.19
N TYR A 224 -15.11 13.19 -1.05
CA TYR A 224 -15.26 14.25 -0.05
C TYR A 224 -14.41 15.48 -0.34
N ARG A 225 -13.25 15.31 -0.96
CA ARG A 225 -12.24 16.35 -1.17
C ARG A 225 -12.37 17.07 -2.50
N ASP A 226 -12.58 16.31 -3.59
CA ASP A 226 -12.43 16.82 -4.94
C ASP A 226 -13.70 17.56 -5.39
N VAL A 227 -13.51 18.65 -6.16
CA VAL A 227 -14.60 19.45 -6.70
C VAL A 227 -15.17 18.82 -7.99
N ASP A 228 -16.49 18.88 -8.15
CA ASP A 228 -17.12 18.62 -9.45
C ASP A 228 -16.93 19.85 -10.37
N PHE A 229 -15.95 19.77 -11.25
CA PHE A 229 -15.64 20.85 -12.19
C PHE A 229 -16.81 21.23 -13.09
N ALA A 230 -17.65 20.28 -13.51
CA ALA A 230 -18.79 20.57 -14.39
C ALA A 230 -19.87 21.35 -13.64
N GLY A 231 -20.20 20.93 -12.42
CA GLY A 231 -21.11 21.63 -11.56
C GLY A 231 -20.61 23.03 -11.17
N GLU A 232 -19.35 23.13 -10.76
CA GLU A 232 -18.77 24.39 -10.27
C GLU A 232 -18.59 25.44 -11.41
N THR A 233 -18.22 25.00 -12.65
CA THR A 233 -18.17 25.91 -13.82
C THR A 233 -19.55 26.41 -14.21
N SER A 234 -20.57 25.57 -14.10
CA SER A 234 -21.97 26.00 -14.37
C SER A 234 -22.44 27.04 -13.34
N GLU A 235 -22.10 26.81 -12.05
CA GLU A 235 -22.42 27.77 -10.98
C GLU A 235 -21.63 29.08 -11.13
N LEU A 236 -20.35 29.00 -11.54
CA LEU A 236 -19.54 30.16 -11.88
C LEU A 236 -20.18 31.01 -13.00
N ALA A 237 -20.57 30.36 -14.11
CA ALA A 237 -21.21 31.05 -15.23
C ALA A 237 -22.54 31.71 -14.80
N LYS A 238 -23.37 31.01 -14.04
CA LYS A 238 -24.61 31.53 -13.47
C LYS A 238 -24.35 32.76 -12.61
N ASN A 239 -23.38 32.70 -11.69
CA ASN A 239 -23.04 33.81 -10.81
C ASN A 239 -22.48 35.00 -11.59
N GLN A 240 -21.72 34.79 -12.67
CA GLN A 240 -21.26 35.85 -13.57
C GLN A 240 -22.46 36.57 -14.27
N ILE A 241 -23.44 35.81 -14.76
CA ILE A 241 -24.64 36.38 -15.37
C ILE A 241 -25.43 37.16 -14.34
N ILE A 242 -25.61 36.65 -13.13
CA ILE A 242 -26.33 37.35 -12.06
C ILE A 242 -25.61 38.65 -11.67
N ALA A 243 -24.26 38.62 -11.59
CA ALA A 243 -23.48 39.81 -11.31
C ALA A 243 -23.66 40.89 -12.39
N GLN A 244 -23.63 40.51 -13.65
CA GLN A 244 -23.87 41.44 -14.78
C GLN A 244 -25.31 41.98 -14.77
N ALA A 245 -26.29 41.11 -14.55
CA ALA A 245 -27.70 41.53 -14.45
C ALA A 245 -27.93 42.46 -13.23
N GLY A 246 -27.31 42.15 -12.10
CA GLY A 246 -27.39 42.94 -10.89
C GLY A 246 -26.82 44.37 -11.07
N THR A 247 -25.69 44.51 -11.75
CA THR A 247 -25.12 45.84 -12.07
C THR A 247 -26.05 46.63 -13.02
N ALA A 248 -26.65 45.98 -14.01
CA ALA A 248 -27.61 46.62 -14.90
C ALA A 248 -28.86 47.09 -14.12
N MET A 249 -29.37 46.27 -13.21
CA MET A 249 -30.51 46.60 -12.35
C MET A 249 -30.20 47.77 -11.39
N LEU A 250 -28.99 47.84 -10.84
CA LEU A 250 -28.56 48.98 -10.01
C LEU A 250 -28.47 50.27 -10.83
N ALA A 251 -27.95 50.20 -12.06
CA ALA A 251 -27.94 51.37 -12.95
C ALA A 251 -29.34 51.85 -13.28
N GLN A 252 -30.27 50.94 -13.57
CA GLN A 252 -31.69 51.25 -13.81
C GLN A 252 -32.38 51.85 -12.61
N ALA A 253 -32.13 51.30 -11.41
CA ALA A 253 -32.69 51.83 -10.15
C ALA A 253 -32.18 53.24 -9.85
N ASN A 254 -30.88 53.50 -10.08
CA ASN A 254 -30.31 54.85 -9.93
C ASN A 254 -30.93 55.86 -10.93
N ALA A 255 -31.13 55.45 -12.18
CA ALA A 255 -31.76 56.32 -13.18
C ALA A 255 -33.20 56.66 -12.81
N GLN A 256 -33.97 55.68 -12.30
CA GLN A 256 -35.34 55.93 -11.81
C GLN A 256 -35.32 56.87 -10.54
N GLY A 257 -34.36 56.69 -9.64
CA GLY A 257 -34.20 57.56 -8.45
C GLY A 257 -33.93 59.02 -8.85
N GLN A 258 -33.08 59.26 -9.86
CA GLN A 258 -32.78 60.58 -10.39
C GLN A 258 -34.02 61.22 -11.07
N GLY A 259 -34.77 60.39 -11.81
CA GLY A 259 -36.03 60.88 -12.44
C GLY A 259 -37.08 61.32 -11.43
N VAL A 260 -37.24 60.61 -10.30
CA VAL A 260 -38.15 61.00 -9.22
C VAL A 260 -37.68 62.30 -8.53
N LEU A 261 -36.34 62.44 -8.32
CA LEU A 261 -35.80 63.68 -7.78
C LEU A 261 -36.00 64.89 -8.67
N ALA A 262 -35.85 64.74 -9.98
CA ALA A 262 -36.11 65.80 -10.99
C ALA A 262 -37.61 66.24 -11.02
N LEU A 263 -38.52 65.27 -10.84
CA LEU A 263 -39.96 65.57 -10.75
C LEU A 263 -40.37 66.27 -9.42
N LEU A 264 -39.60 66.13 -8.35
CA LEU A 264 -39.84 66.78 -7.05
C LEU A 264 -39.25 68.19 -7.00
N GLN A 265 -38.36 68.57 -7.94
CA GLN A 265 -37.75 69.91 -8.02
C GLN A 265 -38.43 70.83 -9.01
N THR A 266 -39.42 70.34 -9.73
CA THR A 266 -40.37 71.17 -10.53
C THR A 266 -41.69 71.39 -9.82
#